data_7e6ae311acdade28c862e60306978c71
#
_entry.id   7e6ae311acdade28c862e60306978c71
#
_cell.length_a   1.000
_cell.length_b   1.000
_cell.length_c   1.000
_cell.angle_alpha   90.00
_cell.angle_beta   90.00
_cell.angle_gamma   90.00
#
_symmetry.space_group_name_H-M   'P 1'
#
loop_
_entity.id
_entity.type
_entity.pdbx_description
1 polymer ?
#
loop_
_entity_poly.entity_id
_entity_poly.type
_entity_poly.pdbx_seq_one_letter_code
_entity_poly.pdbx_strand_id
1 'polypeptide(L)'
;MFRLALRQTEGLIGSIIGLLGLALAVPDHSTLSRRAKTLVAPRPQPHRDGKPLHLLVDSTGLRLCGAGGWVLEKHGTGTRWSWRKLHIGLDAGSRQIVAASHAAKEVDDSAEVGPLLDQFTGAVASFTGDGGYDQDRVYAGVAERYPEAVVIVPPRVTAVPSETAATAHTQRDRHLQHIAQHGRMAWQKASG
;
A
#
# COMPACT_ATOMS: atom_id res chain seq x y z
N MET A 1 13.09 4.14 8.64
CA MET A 1 12.61 5.38 9.28
C MET A 1 13.01 5.34 10.75
N PHE A 2 13.81 6.28 11.23
CA PHE A 2 14.29 6.31 12.61
C PHE A 2 13.14 6.66 13.55
N ARG A 3 12.83 5.76 14.51
CA ARG A 3 11.83 6.00 15.56
C ARG A 3 12.52 6.62 16.77
N LEU A 4 12.79 7.90 16.71
CA LEU A 4 13.38 8.64 17.81
C LEU A 4 12.29 9.25 18.68
N ALA A 5 12.50 9.25 20.00
CA ALA A 5 11.72 10.08 20.89
C ALA A 5 11.90 11.56 20.51
N LEU A 6 10.88 12.40 20.72
CA LEU A 6 10.93 13.81 20.26
C LEU A 6 12.16 14.58 20.72
N ARG A 7 12.66 14.32 21.93
CA ARG A 7 13.93 14.91 22.43
C ARG A 7 15.15 14.44 21.64
N GLN A 8 15.17 13.17 21.23
CA GLN A 8 16.25 12.65 20.38
C GLN A 8 16.14 13.22 18.97
N THR A 9 14.91 13.42 18.47
CA THR A 9 14.66 14.09 17.19
C THR A 9 15.17 15.53 17.20
N GLU A 10 14.90 16.28 18.27
CA GLU A 10 15.44 17.63 18.49
C GLU A 10 16.97 17.63 18.42
N GLY A 11 17.62 16.73 19.18
CA GLY A 11 19.08 16.61 19.18
C GLY A 11 19.66 16.23 17.81
N LEU A 12 19.01 15.28 17.10
CA LEU A 12 19.44 14.88 15.75
C LEU A 12 19.32 16.03 14.75
N ILE A 13 18.20 16.74 14.76
CA ILE A 13 17.99 17.92 13.89
C ILE A 13 19.05 18.98 14.18
N GLY A 14 19.32 19.26 15.47
CA GLY A 14 20.37 20.19 15.88
C GLY A 14 21.76 19.81 15.37
N SER A 15 22.11 18.53 15.48
CA SER A 15 23.37 18.00 14.99
C SER A 15 23.49 18.13 13.46
N ILE A 16 22.42 17.82 12.71
CA ILE A 16 22.41 17.95 11.25
C ILE A 16 22.55 19.41 10.84
N ILE A 17 21.79 20.31 11.44
CA ILE A 17 21.83 21.76 11.15
C ILE A 17 23.23 22.32 11.45
N GLY A 18 23.84 21.89 12.57
CA GLY A 18 25.20 22.27 12.93
C GLY A 18 26.25 21.77 11.93
N LEU A 19 26.14 20.51 11.50
CA LEU A 19 27.03 19.93 10.47
C LEU A 19 26.92 20.62 9.11
N LEU A 20 25.73 21.10 8.78
CA LEU A 20 25.48 21.84 7.54
C LEU A 20 25.84 23.32 7.62
N GLY A 21 26.29 23.80 8.79
CA GLY A 21 26.65 25.20 9.01
C GLY A 21 25.46 26.16 8.88
N LEU A 22 24.22 25.68 9.08
CA LEU A 22 23.01 26.49 8.90
C LEU A 22 22.63 27.22 10.19
N ALA A 23 22.35 28.52 10.11
CA ALA A 23 21.87 29.32 11.25
C ALA A 23 20.35 29.21 11.41
N LEU A 24 19.85 27.98 11.62
CA LEU A 24 18.43 27.69 11.81
C LEU A 24 18.14 27.31 13.25
N ALA A 25 17.06 27.88 13.82
CA ALA A 25 16.59 27.51 15.14
C ALA A 25 15.95 26.11 15.11
N VAL A 26 16.39 25.23 15.97
CA VAL A 26 15.80 23.90 16.15
C VAL A 26 14.56 24.02 17.04
N PRO A 27 13.38 23.58 16.57
CA PRO A 27 12.20 23.57 17.44
C PRO A 27 12.36 22.54 18.56
N ASP A 28 12.06 22.93 19.79
CA ASP A 28 12.10 22.02 20.93
C ASP A 28 11.02 20.91 20.80
N HIS A 29 11.21 19.83 21.54
CA HIS A 29 10.36 18.65 21.53
C HIS A 29 8.89 18.94 21.89
N SER A 30 8.60 19.95 22.73
CA SER A 30 7.23 20.34 23.08
C SER A 30 6.54 21.06 21.90
N THR A 31 7.29 21.84 21.16
CA THR A 31 6.81 22.46 19.90
C THR A 31 6.54 21.42 18.84
N LEU A 32 7.44 20.43 18.68
CA LEU A 32 7.22 19.29 17.78
C LEU A 32 5.97 18.51 18.17
N SER A 33 5.77 18.24 19.46
CA SER A 33 4.57 17.54 19.97
C SER A 33 3.28 18.30 19.69
N ARG A 34 3.28 19.61 19.94
CA ARG A 34 2.09 20.47 19.65
C ARG A 34 1.77 20.51 18.17
N ARG A 35 2.77 20.72 17.31
CA ARG A 35 2.60 20.73 15.86
C ARG A 35 2.12 19.39 15.31
N ALA A 36 2.63 18.27 15.82
CA ALA A 36 2.20 16.95 15.42
C ALA A 36 0.69 16.71 15.66
N LYS A 37 0.13 17.30 16.73
CA LYS A 37 -1.32 17.20 17.01
C LYS A 37 -2.19 18.01 16.05
N THR A 38 -1.67 19.09 15.50
CA THR A 38 -2.38 20.01 14.59
C THR A 38 -1.98 19.82 13.13
N LEU A 39 -1.01 18.92 12.86
CA LEU A 39 -0.56 18.62 11.52
C LEU A 39 -1.68 17.91 10.76
N VAL A 40 -2.34 18.62 9.90
CA VAL A 40 -3.21 18.03 8.90
C VAL A 40 -2.30 17.54 7.77
N ALA A 41 -2.07 16.23 7.72
CA ALA A 41 -1.35 15.65 6.58
C ALA A 41 -2.14 16.00 5.30
N PRO A 42 -1.49 16.56 4.28
CA PRO A 42 -2.17 16.81 3.02
C PRO A 42 -2.71 15.46 2.52
N ARG A 43 -4.00 15.42 2.22
CA ARG A 43 -4.59 14.24 1.56
C ARG A 43 -3.93 14.13 0.19
N PRO A 44 -3.66 12.89 -0.27
CA PRO A 44 -3.23 12.68 -1.63
C PRO A 44 -4.19 13.43 -2.55
N GLN A 45 -3.65 14.35 -3.37
CA GLN A 45 -4.47 15.04 -4.36
C GLN A 45 -4.78 14.03 -5.45
N PRO A 46 -6.03 13.90 -5.88
CA PRO A 46 -6.33 13.09 -7.06
C PRO A 46 -5.51 13.64 -8.23
N HIS A 47 -5.00 12.73 -9.03
CA HIS A 47 -4.19 13.04 -10.20
C HIS A 47 -4.86 14.13 -11.07
N ARG A 48 -4.17 15.28 -11.23
CA ARG A 48 -4.77 16.46 -11.87
C ARG A 48 -4.60 16.54 -13.38
N ASP A 49 -3.78 15.64 -13.98
CA ASP A 49 -3.39 15.76 -15.38
C ASP A 49 -4.37 15.12 -16.37
N GLY A 50 -5.52 14.64 -15.90
CA GLY A 50 -6.54 14.00 -16.73
C GLY A 50 -6.10 12.67 -17.37
N LYS A 51 -4.88 12.21 -17.07
CA LYS A 51 -4.37 10.91 -17.54
C LYS A 51 -4.93 9.79 -16.65
N PRO A 52 -5.23 8.62 -17.23
CA PRO A 52 -5.61 7.47 -16.42
C PRO A 52 -4.49 7.04 -15.46
N LEU A 53 -4.85 6.62 -14.25
CA LEU A 53 -3.91 6.12 -13.25
C LEU A 53 -3.40 4.73 -13.60
N HIS A 54 -2.12 4.50 -13.38
CA HIS A 54 -1.52 3.17 -13.31
C HIS A 54 -1.29 2.82 -11.85
N LEU A 55 -2.26 2.16 -11.24
CA LEU A 55 -2.29 1.92 -9.80
C LEU A 55 -1.45 0.70 -9.41
N LEU A 56 -0.45 0.92 -8.57
CA LEU A 56 0.33 -0.13 -7.91
C LEU A 56 -0.18 -0.28 -6.47
N VAL A 57 -0.61 -1.48 -6.09
CA VAL A 57 -1.12 -1.76 -4.75
C VAL A 57 -0.24 -2.76 -4.04
N ASP A 58 0.12 -2.45 -2.81
CA ASP A 58 0.89 -3.34 -1.93
C ASP A 58 0.50 -3.14 -0.47
N SER A 59 0.82 -4.12 0.37
CA SER A 59 0.59 -4.07 1.80
C SER A 59 1.87 -4.31 2.59
N THR A 60 2.00 -3.63 3.72
CA THR A 60 3.12 -3.84 4.65
C THR A 60 2.64 -4.01 6.08
N GLY A 61 3.29 -4.91 6.81
CA GLY A 61 3.04 -5.12 8.23
C GLY A 61 3.65 -4.01 9.08
N LEU A 62 2.84 -3.40 9.94
CA LEU A 62 3.27 -2.41 10.94
C LEU A 62 3.17 -3.01 12.34
N ARG A 63 4.31 -3.11 13.02
CA ARG A 63 4.33 -3.45 14.44
C ARG A 63 3.95 -2.22 15.27
N LEU A 64 2.91 -2.33 16.07
CA LEU A 64 2.55 -1.28 17.00
C LEU A 64 3.53 -1.27 18.17
N CYS A 65 4.18 -0.14 18.39
CA CYS A 65 5.05 0.09 19.51
C CYS A 65 4.37 1.08 20.46
N GLY A 66 3.98 0.62 21.64
CA GLY A 66 3.44 1.46 22.72
C GLY A 66 4.44 1.65 23.85
N ALA A 67 4.07 2.44 24.85
CA ALA A 67 4.88 2.70 26.05
C ALA A 67 5.26 1.42 26.82
N GLY A 68 4.46 0.34 26.68
CA GLY A 68 4.75 -0.97 27.24
C GLY A 68 5.73 -1.83 26.44
N GLY A 69 6.04 -1.48 25.20
CA GLY A 69 6.87 -2.29 24.31
C GLY A 69 8.29 -2.51 24.85
N TRP A 70 8.88 -1.51 25.50
CA TRP A 70 10.19 -1.60 26.13
C TRP A 70 10.19 -2.51 27.37
N VAL A 71 9.12 -2.45 28.18
CA VAL A 71 8.96 -3.30 29.38
C VAL A 71 8.82 -4.77 28.97
N LEU A 72 8.10 -5.05 27.88
CA LEU A 72 7.92 -6.38 27.30
C LEU A 72 9.24 -6.95 26.75
N GLU A 73 10.05 -6.12 26.10
CA GLU A 73 11.35 -6.51 25.56
C GLU A 73 12.36 -6.82 26.68
N LYS A 74 12.27 -6.10 27.79
CA LYS A 74 13.18 -6.24 28.94
C LYS A 74 12.79 -7.36 29.93
N HIS A 75 11.50 -7.67 30.06
CA HIS A 75 10.99 -8.58 31.10
C HIS A 75 10.34 -9.87 30.58
N GLY A 76 10.34 -10.10 29.26
CA GLY A 76 10.01 -11.40 28.68
C GLY A 76 8.59 -11.92 28.94
N THR A 77 7.65 -11.06 29.35
CA THR A 77 6.26 -11.47 29.54
C THR A 77 5.61 -11.67 28.15
N GLY A 78 5.08 -12.85 27.90
CA GLY A 78 4.59 -13.34 26.59
C GLY A 78 3.41 -12.58 25.97
N THR A 79 3.42 -11.26 26.03
CA THR A 79 2.41 -10.42 25.39
C THR A 79 2.66 -10.36 23.91
N ARG A 80 1.70 -10.86 23.13
CA ARG A 80 1.73 -10.85 21.68
C ARG A 80 1.86 -9.42 21.16
N TRP A 81 2.87 -9.18 20.30
CA TRP A 81 2.99 -7.93 19.56
C TRP A 81 1.73 -7.68 18.74
N SER A 82 1.17 -6.48 18.86
CA SER A 82 0.05 -6.08 18.02
C SER A 82 0.57 -5.59 16.68
N TRP A 83 0.08 -6.22 15.61
CA TRP A 83 0.41 -5.88 14.25
C TRP A 83 -0.80 -5.25 13.56
N ARG A 84 -0.52 -4.36 12.66
CA ARG A 84 -1.49 -3.79 11.72
C ARG A 84 -0.94 -3.92 10.31
N LYS A 85 -1.81 -3.82 9.32
CA LYS A 85 -1.43 -3.71 7.92
C LYS A 85 -1.67 -2.28 7.44
N LEU A 86 -0.73 -1.77 6.65
CA LEU A 86 -0.89 -0.55 5.88
C LEU A 86 -0.93 -0.96 4.41
N HIS A 87 -2.05 -0.68 3.76
CA HIS A 87 -2.22 -0.86 2.33
C HIS A 87 -2.00 0.49 1.65
N ILE A 88 -1.28 0.50 0.54
CA ILE A 88 -0.91 1.71 -0.19
C ILE A 88 -1.27 1.49 -1.65
N GLY A 89 -1.95 2.49 -2.24
CA GLY A 89 -2.12 2.65 -3.67
C GLY A 89 -1.20 3.76 -4.17
N LEU A 90 -0.27 3.43 -5.07
CA LEU A 90 0.69 4.33 -5.68
C LEU A 90 0.37 4.50 -7.17
N ASP A 91 0.37 5.71 -7.67
CA ASP A 91 0.37 5.94 -9.12
C ASP A 91 1.78 5.78 -9.70
N ALA A 92 1.96 4.81 -10.60
CA ALA A 92 3.26 4.52 -11.22
C ALA A 92 3.79 5.70 -12.06
N GLY A 93 2.89 6.50 -12.64
CA GLY A 93 3.26 7.65 -13.47
C GLY A 93 3.84 8.81 -12.66
N SER A 94 3.11 9.26 -11.66
CA SER A 94 3.51 10.39 -10.80
C SER A 94 4.36 9.98 -9.61
N ARG A 95 4.40 8.69 -9.26
CA ARG A 95 5.03 8.12 -8.05
C ARG A 95 4.42 8.68 -6.75
N GLN A 96 3.18 9.12 -6.80
CA GLN A 96 2.47 9.62 -5.65
C GLN A 96 1.60 8.53 -5.01
N ILE A 97 1.52 8.55 -3.68
CA ILE A 97 0.53 7.75 -2.96
C ILE A 97 -0.83 8.41 -3.16
N VAL A 98 -1.75 7.71 -3.84
CA VAL A 98 -3.09 8.21 -4.16
C VAL A 98 -4.15 7.64 -3.22
N ALA A 99 -3.86 6.52 -2.58
CA ALA A 99 -4.75 5.89 -1.60
C ALA A 99 -3.94 5.22 -0.48
N ALA A 100 -4.49 5.17 0.72
CA ALA A 100 -3.93 4.42 1.82
C ALA A 100 -5.04 3.93 2.75
N SER A 101 -4.92 2.70 3.23
CA SER A 101 -5.83 2.10 4.21
C SER A 101 -5.05 1.42 5.33
N HIS A 102 -5.65 1.37 6.51
CA HIS A 102 -5.03 0.78 7.68
C HIS A 102 -5.97 -0.25 8.28
N ALA A 103 -5.59 -1.51 8.21
CA ALA A 103 -6.40 -2.64 8.62
C ALA A 103 -5.80 -3.41 9.81
N ALA A 104 -6.62 -4.23 10.44
CA ALA A 104 -6.15 -5.23 11.38
C ALA A 104 -5.31 -6.29 10.64
N LYS A 105 -4.39 -6.94 11.34
CA LYS A 105 -3.49 -7.94 10.77
C LYS A 105 -4.22 -9.10 10.11
N GLU A 106 -5.39 -9.44 10.63
CA GLU A 106 -6.23 -10.56 10.21
C GLU A 106 -7.03 -10.27 8.94
N VAL A 107 -7.13 -8.99 8.54
CA VAL A 107 -7.85 -8.58 7.33
C VAL A 107 -7.05 -9.04 6.10
N ASP A 108 -7.74 -9.69 5.19
CA ASP A 108 -7.15 -10.12 3.91
C ASP A 108 -6.88 -8.91 3.01
N ASP A 109 -5.73 -8.90 2.33
CA ASP A 109 -5.28 -7.77 1.51
C ASP A 109 -6.28 -7.44 0.39
N SER A 110 -6.92 -8.43 -0.17
CA SER A 110 -7.93 -8.26 -1.21
C SER A 110 -9.23 -7.59 -0.71
N ALA A 111 -9.52 -7.65 0.60
CA ALA A 111 -10.66 -6.94 1.19
C ALA A 111 -10.48 -5.42 1.23
N GLU A 112 -9.23 -4.95 1.25
CA GLU A 112 -8.88 -3.53 1.30
C GLU A 112 -8.83 -2.88 -0.10
N VAL A 113 -8.95 -3.66 -1.18
CA VAL A 113 -8.94 -3.13 -2.56
C VAL A 113 -10.11 -2.16 -2.79
N GLY A 114 -11.34 -2.54 -2.42
CA GLY A 114 -12.49 -1.65 -2.52
C GLY A 114 -12.28 -0.31 -1.81
N PRO A 115 -11.99 -0.31 -0.48
CA PRO A 115 -11.68 0.88 0.28
C PRO A 115 -10.54 1.75 -0.29
N LEU A 116 -9.54 1.15 -0.94
CA LEU A 116 -8.48 1.89 -1.62
C LEU A 116 -9.01 2.56 -2.89
N LEU A 117 -9.76 1.82 -3.72
CA LEU A 117 -10.32 2.32 -4.97
C LEU A 117 -11.33 3.45 -4.75
N ASP A 118 -12.04 3.45 -3.62
CA ASP A 118 -13.03 4.48 -3.28
C ASP A 118 -12.41 5.83 -2.84
N GLN A 119 -11.07 5.90 -2.68
CA GLN A 119 -10.40 7.11 -2.19
C GLN A 119 -10.05 8.12 -3.29
N PHE A 120 -10.09 7.72 -4.54
CA PHE A 120 -9.79 8.61 -5.66
C PHE A 120 -10.87 8.55 -6.72
N THR A 121 -10.98 9.64 -7.48
CA THR A 121 -11.89 9.77 -8.62
C THR A 121 -11.06 9.96 -9.88
N GLY A 122 -11.48 9.36 -10.98
CA GLY A 122 -10.78 9.44 -12.25
C GLY A 122 -10.64 8.08 -12.92
N ALA A 123 -10.12 8.06 -14.14
CA ALA A 123 -9.90 6.83 -14.87
C ALA A 123 -8.69 6.06 -14.34
N VAL A 124 -8.79 4.74 -14.29
CA VAL A 124 -7.69 3.83 -13.98
C VAL A 124 -7.39 3.02 -15.24
N ALA A 125 -6.15 3.10 -15.72
CA ALA A 125 -5.70 2.32 -16.87
C ALA A 125 -5.27 0.91 -16.46
N SER A 126 -4.61 0.77 -15.31
CA SER A 126 -4.20 -0.53 -14.82
C SER A 126 -4.20 -0.60 -13.28
N PHE A 127 -4.51 -1.77 -12.77
CA PHE A 127 -4.35 -2.16 -11.38
C PHE A 127 -3.29 -3.26 -11.30
N THR A 128 -2.20 -3.00 -10.60
CA THR A 128 -1.09 -3.94 -10.46
C THR A 128 -0.91 -4.27 -8.97
N GLY A 129 -0.87 -5.55 -8.65
CA GLY A 129 -0.61 -6.07 -7.31
C GLY A 129 0.21 -7.36 -7.36
N ASP A 130 0.64 -7.82 -6.19
CA ASP A 130 1.31 -9.12 -6.09
C ASP A 130 0.31 -10.29 -6.10
N GLY A 131 0.81 -11.55 -6.01
CA GLY A 131 -0.04 -12.75 -5.99
C GLY A 131 -0.96 -12.85 -4.76
N GLY A 132 -0.82 -12.01 -3.75
CA GLY A 132 -1.74 -11.88 -2.63
C GLY A 132 -3.13 -11.40 -3.08
N TYR A 133 -3.14 -10.59 -4.13
CA TYR A 133 -4.35 -10.03 -4.74
C TYR A 133 -4.99 -10.93 -5.81
N ASP A 134 -4.45 -12.13 -6.10
CA ASP A 134 -5.06 -13.09 -7.06
C ASP A 134 -6.32 -13.73 -6.48
N GLN A 135 -7.40 -12.99 -6.47
CA GLN A 135 -8.72 -13.40 -6.00
C GLN A 135 -9.81 -12.80 -6.89
N ASP A 136 -10.85 -13.58 -7.19
CA ASP A 136 -11.95 -13.15 -8.09
C ASP A 136 -12.59 -11.84 -7.65
N ARG A 137 -12.72 -11.61 -6.33
CA ARG A 137 -13.27 -10.36 -5.78
C ARG A 137 -12.44 -9.12 -6.13
N VAL A 138 -11.12 -9.25 -6.32
CA VAL A 138 -10.25 -8.14 -6.74
C VAL A 138 -10.55 -7.77 -8.18
N TYR A 139 -10.58 -8.76 -9.06
CA TYR A 139 -10.92 -8.55 -10.48
C TYR A 139 -12.34 -7.98 -10.64
N ALA A 140 -13.32 -8.53 -9.92
CA ALA A 140 -14.68 -8.02 -9.91
C ALA A 140 -14.77 -6.59 -9.39
N GLY A 141 -14.13 -6.29 -8.25
CA GLY A 141 -14.15 -4.96 -7.65
C GLY A 141 -13.47 -3.88 -8.48
N VAL A 142 -12.41 -4.24 -9.22
CA VAL A 142 -11.78 -3.33 -10.19
C VAL A 142 -12.68 -3.15 -11.41
N ALA A 143 -13.21 -4.22 -11.99
CA ALA A 143 -14.06 -4.16 -13.18
C ALA A 143 -15.36 -3.40 -12.94
N GLU A 144 -15.95 -3.51 -11.75
CA GLU A 144 -17.16 -2.78 -11.36
C GLU A 144 -16.95 -1.26 -11.38
N ARG A 145 -15.80 -0.79 -10.90
CA ARG A 145 -15.47 0.64 -10.78
C ARG A 145 -14.79 1.20 -12.02
N TYR A 146 -13.98 0.39 -12.66
CA TYR A 146 -13.11 0.75 -13.78
C TYR A 146 -13.13 -0.35 -14.85
N PRO A 147 -14.21 -0.45 -15.66
CA PRO A 147 -14.38 -1.54 -16.62
C PRO A 147 -13.25 -1.66 -17.65
N GLU A 148 -12.61 -0.54 -17.99
CA GLU A 148 -11.51 -0.49 -18.96
C GLU A 148 -10.13 -0.76 -18.33
N ALA A 149 -10.05 -0.89 -17.01
CA ALA A 149 -8.78 -1.10 -16.34
C ALA A 149 -8.24 -2.52 -16.56
N VAL A 150 -6.95 -2.59 -16.87
CA VAL A 150 -6.24 -3.87 -16.96
C VAL A 150 -5.78 -4.27 -15.56
N VAL A 151 -6.16 -5.47 -15.12
CA VAL A 151 -5.70 -6.03 -13.85
C VAL A 151 -4.44 -6.86 -14.09
N ILE A 152 -3.32 -6.46 -13.50
CA ILE A 152 -2.01 -7.11 -13.64
C ILE A 152 -1.64 -7.70 -12.27
N VAL A 153 -2.11 -8.91 -12.02
CA VAL A 153 -1.84 -9.66 -10.80
C VAL A 153 -1.34 -11.05 -11.18
N PRO A 154 -0.16 -11.47 -10.71
CA PRO A 154 0.35 -12.78 -11.03
C PRO A 154 -0.51 -13.89 -10.40
N PRO A 155 -1.14 -14.76 -11.21
CA PRO A 155 -1.95 -15.84 -10.69
C PRO A 155 -1.13 -16.76 -9.78
N ARG A 156 -1.72 -17.19 -8.67
CA ARG A 156 -1.09 -18.15 -7.75
C ARG A 156 -0.81 -19.48 -8.46
N VAL A 157 0.17 -20.24 -7.96
CA VAL A 157 0.50 -21.56 -8.54
C VAL A 157 -0.69 -22.51 -8.46
N THR A 158 -1.52 -22.37 -7.43
CA THR A 158 -2.73 -23.17 -7.19
C THR A 158 -4.00 -22.55 -7.79
N ALA A 159 -3.88 -21.47 -8.57
CA ALA A 159 -5.03 -20.80 -9.15
C ALA A 159 -5.71 -21.71 -10.18
N VAL A 160 -7.04 -21.79 -10.07
CA VAL A 160 -7.91 -22.50 -11.02
C VAL A 160 -8.82 -21.49 -11.73
N PRO A 161 -9.25 -21.77 -12.96
CA PRO A 161 -10.23 -20.95 -13.66
C PRO A 161 -11.53 -20.83 -12.86
N SER A 162 -12.25 -19.72 -13.10
CA SER A 162 -13.55 -19.50 -12.49
C SER A 162 -14.58 -20.53 -12.99
N GLU A 163 -15.68 -20.71 -12.24
CA GLU A 163 -16.78 -21.58 -12.66
C GLU A 163 -17.42 -21.09 -13.97
N THR A 164 -17.34 -19.79 -14.24
CA THR A 164 -17.86 -19.15 -15.46
C THR A 164 -16.86 -19.09 -16.62
N ALA A 165 -15.66 -19.65 -16.46
CA ALA A 165 -14.60 -19.56 -17.47
C ALA A 165 -15.00 -20.12 -18.84
N ALA A 166 -15.96 -21.06 -18.92
CA ALA A 166 -16.47 -21.59 -20.18
C ALA A 166 -17.45 -20.68 -20.90
N THR A 167 -18.16 -19.78 -20.18
CA THR A 167 -19.25 -18.95 -20.71
C THR A 167 -18.94 -17.46 -20.69
N ALA A 168 -18.20 -16.99 -19.69
CA ALA A 168 -17.84 -15.58 -19.49
C ALA A 168 -16.43 -15.46 -18.91
N HIS A 169 -15.43 -15.42 -19.78
CA HIS A 169 -14.03 -15.30 -19.37
C HIS A 169 -13.75 -13.99 -18.65
N THR A 170 -13.32 -14.07 -17.40
CA THR A 170 -12.78 -12.92 -16.65
C THR A 170 -11.36 -12.56 -17.13
N GLN A 171 -10.82 -11.42 -16.70
CA GLN A 171 -9.41 -11.11 -16.97
C GLN A 171 -8.49 -12.15 -16.32
N ARG A 172 -8.85 -12.65 -15.13
CA ARG A 172 -8.11 -13.70 -14.43
C ARG A 172 -8.07 -15.00 -15.21
N ASP A 173 -9.19 -15.43 -15.78
CA ASP A 173 -9.24 -16.65 -16.60
C ASP A 173 -8.36 -16.53 -17.86
N ARG A 174 -8.33 -15.36 -18.49
CA ARG A 174 -7.43 -15.09 -19.61
C ARG A 174 -5.96 -15.19 -19.22
N HIS A 175 -5.59 -14.70 -18.02
CA HIS A 175 -4.23 -14.84 -17.50
C HIS A 175 -3.86 -16.33 -17.28
N LEU A 176 -4.76 -17.11 -16.67
CA LEU A 176 -4.55 -18.55 -16.47
C LEU A 176 -4.42 -19.30 -17.79
N GLN A 177 -5.26 -18.99 -18.76
CA GLN A 177 -5.19 -19.57 -20.09
C GLN A 177 -3.88 -19.22 -20.79
N HIS A 178 -3.44 -17.97 -20.75
CA HIS A 178 -2.16 -17.54 -21.31
C HIS A 178 -0.98 -18.27 -20.67
N ILE A 179 -0.99 -18.41 -19.34
CA ILE A 179 0.05 -19.15 -18.60
C ILE A 179 0.05 -20.64 -18.99
N ALA A 180 -1.12 -21.25 -19.15
CA ALA A 180 -1.24 -22.66 -19.57
C ALA A 180 -0.69 -22.90 -20.97
N GLN A 181 -0.88 -21.94 -21.88
CA GLN A 181 -0.45 -22.05 -23.28
C GLN A 181 1.01 -21.67 -23.50
N HIS A 182 1.51 -20.62 -22.83
CA HIS A 182 2.80 -20.00 -23.14
C HIS A 182 3.79 -20.01 -21.96
N GLY A 183 3.31 -20.40 -20.79
CA GLY A 183 4.11 -20.41 -19.56
C GLY A 183 4.12 -19.06 -18.82
N ARG A 184 4.45 -19.13 -17.53
CA ARG A 184 4.45 -17.97 -16.61
C ARG A 184 5.39 -16.84 -17.04
N MET A 185 6.57 -17.18 -17.55
CA MET A 185 7.55 -16.19 -18.00
C MET A 185 7.06 -15.39 -19.21
N ALA A 186 6.32 -16.05 -20.13
CA ALA A 186 5.71 -15.35 -21.26
C ALA A 186 4.61 -14.40 -20.81
N TRP A 187 3.78 -14.85 -19.85
CA TRP A 187 2.77 -13.97 -19.24
C TRP A 187 3.38 -12.74 -18.57
N GLN A 188 4.44 -12.90 -17.76
CA GLN A 188 5.13 -11.78 -17.12
C GLN A 188 5.68 -10.75 -18.13
N LYS A 189 6.25 -11.22 -19.24
CA LYS A 189 6.75 -10.32 -20.30
C LYS A 189 5.62 -9.59 -21.04
N ALA A 190 4.44 -10.20 -21.15
CA ALA A 190 3.29 -9.61 -21.83
C ALA A 190 2.50 -8.65 -20.94
N SER A 191 2.60 -8.79 -19.60
CA SER A 191 1.82 -8.02 -18.62
C SER A 191 2.61 -6.86 -18.00
N GLY A 192 3.92 -6.85 -18.08
CA GLY A 192 4.84 -5.83 -17.53
C GLY A 192 5.61 -5.21 -18.61
#